data_c85d24de0d7379170924e643536d3359
#
_entry.id   c85d24de0d7379170924e643536d3359
#
_cell.length_a   1.000
_cell.length_b   1.000
_cell.length_c   1.000
_cell.angle_alpha   90.00
_cell.angle_beta   90.00
_cell.angle_gamma   90.00
#
_symmetry.space_group_name_H-M   'P 1'
#
loop_
_entity.id
_entity.type
_entity.pdbx_description
1 polymer ?
#
loop_
_entity_poly.entity_id
_entity_poly.type
_entity_poly.pdbx_seq_one_letter_code
_entity_poly.pdbx_strand_id
1 'polypeptide(L)'
;MNNLELAAHWVRGRETLPRYLILGMTNLCNSKCVTCFYWDHLNVNRHLEMRLEEYDRALADLGSLYSVVLTGGEPTLNRDLPKITGILYRRHDASNVTMPTNAIIPEQVEATVAGVLESRRDERQTFTVGLSMDHLGDRHDVIRGAPGNFVKLQETYRRLAALKRKSRGFTLNVQTVLASFNK
;
A
#
# COMPACT_ATOMS: atom_id res chain seq x y z
N MET A 1 -4.41 20.06 2.36
CA MET A 1 -4.17 20.77 3.64
C MET A 1 -2.72 21.20 3.65
N ASN A 2 -2.46 22.46 3.88
CA ASN A 2 -1.09 22.99 3.97
C ASN A 2 -0.56 22.84 5.42
N ASN A 3 0.75 23.06 5.62
CA ASN A 3 1.39 22.92 6.93
C ASN A 3 0.81 23.90 8.00
N LEU A 4 0.27 25.04 7.57
CA LEU A 4 -0.36 26.03 8.46
C LEU A 4 -1.71 25.53 8.97
N GLU A 5 -2.52 24.89 8.13
CA GLU A 5 -3.77 24.25 8.54
C GLU A 5 -3.52 23.09 9.50
N LEU A 6 -2.45 22.34 9.29
CA LEU A 6 -2.02 21.27 10.19
C LEU A 6 -1.63 21.85 11.56
N ALA A 7 -0.80 22.90 11.58
CA ALA A 7 -0.38 23.57 12.81
C ALA A 7 -1.56 24.20 13.56
N ALA A 8 -2.46 24.87 12.85
CA ALA A 8 -3.66 25.45 13.45
C ALA A 8 -4.59 24.41 14.08
N HIS A 9 -4.61 23.20 13.52
CA HIS A 9 -5.37 22.08 14.04
C HIS A 9 -4.79 21.55 15.38
N TRP A 10 -3.46 21.45 15.49
CA TRP A 10 -2.77 21.09 16.73
C TRP A 10 -2.97 22.10 17.85
N VAL A 11 -2.99 23.39 17.52
CA VAL A 11 -3.12 24.49 18.51
C VAL A 11 -4.54 24.58 19.06
N ARG A 12 -5.57 24.18 18.32
CA ARG A 12 -6.98 24.34 18.73
C ARG A 12 -7.51 23.28 19.69
N GLY A 13 -6.71 22.25 20.05
CA GLY A 13 -7.01 21.27 21.12
C GLY A 13 -8.36 20.57 21.01
N ARG A 14 -8.99 20.54 19.82
CA ARG A 14 -10.23 19.78 19.61
C ARG A 14 -9.93 18.31 19.55
N GLU A 15 -10.78 17.49 20.14
CA GLU A 15 -10.82 16.04 19.88
C GLU A 15 -10.90 15.83 18.37
N THR A 16 -9.81 15.34 17.79
CA THR A 16 -9.69 15.23 16.36
C THR A 16 -9.75 13.77 15.98
N LEU A 17 -10.62 13.47 15.05
CA LEU A 17 -10.65 12.15 14.42
C LEU A 17 -9.27 11.79 13.88
N PRO A 18 -8.90 10.50 13.86
CA PRO A 18 -7.64 10.05 13.31
C PRO A 18 -7.43 10.60 11.89
N ARG A 19 -6.27 11.17 11.63
CA ARG A 19 -5.90 11.66 10.29
C ARG A 19 -4.90 10.76 9.59
N TYR A 20 -4.34 9.80 10.32
CA TYR A 20 -3.44 8.78 9.83
C TYR A 20 -4.09 7.42 10.05
N LEU A 21 -4.13 6.63 9.00
CA LEU A 21 -4.75 5.31 9.01
C LEU A 21 -3.75 4.26 8.49
N ILE A 22 -3.62 3.17 9.20
CA ILE A 22 -3.00 1.95 8.69
C ILE A 22 -4.13 0.95 8.46
N LEU A 23 -4.32 0.53 7.22
CA LEU A 23 -5.42 -0.32 6.80
C LEU A 23 -4.89 -1.66 6.29
N GLY A 24 -5.21 -2.74 7.01
CA GLY A 24 -4.95 -4.10 6.57
C GLY A 24 -5.88 -4.47 5.42
N MET A 25 -5.30 -4.79 4.26
CA MET A 25 -6.08 -5.09 3.05
C MET A 25 -6.43 -6.57 2.93
N THR A 26 -5.60 -7.44 3.47
CA THR A 26 -5.77 -8.89 3.39
C THR A 26 -4.74 -9.60 4.26
N ASN A 27 -5.07 -10.79 4.73
CA ASN A 27 -4.11 -11.71 5.35
C ASN A 27 -3.43 -12.64 4.31
N LEU A 28 -3.82 -12.54 3.04
CA LEU A 28 -3.20 -13.35 1.99
C LEU A 28 -1.85 -12.77 1.60
N CYS A 29 -0.85 -13.65 1.50
CA CYS A 29 0.46 -13.30 0.99
C CYS A 29 1.05 -14.46 0.18
N ASN A 30 1.66 -14.15 -0.94
CA ASN A 30 2.37 -15.10 -1.81
C ASN A 30 3.89 -15.12 -1.56
N SER A 31 4.33 -14.56 -0.43
CA SER A 31 5.72 -14.50 0.03
C SER A 31 5.85 -15.07 1.45
N LYS A 32 7.02 -15.61 1.80
CA LYS A 32 7.34 -16.14 3.13
C LYS A 32 8.63 -15.50 3.66
N CYS A 33 8.60 -14.17 3.80
CA CYS A 33 9.78 -13.40 4.16
C CYS A 33 10.29 -13.76 5.55
N VAL A 34 11.59 -13.96 5.69
CA VAL A 34 12.24 -14.19 6.99
C VAL A 34 12.17 -12.98 7.93
N THR A 35 11.91 -11.78 7.36
CA THR A 35 11.73 -10.52 8.10
C THR A 35 10.28 -10.24 8.49
N CYS A 36 9.33 -11.10 8.11
CA CYS A 36 7.92 -10.82 8.33
C CYS A 36 7.55 -11.01 9.80
N PHE A 37 7.17 -9.91 10.48
CA PHE A 37 6.70 -9.98 11.87
C PHE A 37 5.27 -10.52 11.99
N TYR A 38 4.55 -10.67 10.86
CA TYR A 38 3.16 -11.11 10.78
C TYR A 38 3.00 -12.52 10.18
N TRP A 39 4.09 -13.25 10.06
CA TRP A 39 4.21 -14.51 9.31
C TRP A 39 3.24 -15.61 9.75
N ASP A 40 2.93 -15.71 11.05
CA ASP A 40 2.05 -16.72 11.66
C ASP A 40 0.56 -16.45 11.44
N HIS A 41 0.21 -15.22 11.06
CA HIS A 41 -1.17 -14.81 10.73
C HIS A 41 -1.46 -14.85 9.23
N LEU A 42 -0.45 -15.05 8.39
CA LEU A 42 -0.63 -15.06 6.94
C LEU A 42 -1.32 -16.33 6.45
N ASN A 43 -2.20 -16.16 5.47
CA ASN A 43 -2.91 -17.25 4.78
C ASN A 43 -3.80 -18.13 5.67
N VAL A 44 -4.08 -17.71 6.89
CA VAL A 44 -5.03 -18.35 7.80
C VAL A 44 -6.38 -17.63 7.77
N ASN A 45 -7.45 -18.34 8.13
CA ASN A 45 -8.80 -17.77 8.29
C ASN A 45 -9.28 -16.94 7.07
N ARG A 46 -9.04 -17.42 5.86
CA ARG A 46 -9.40 -16.74 4.61
C ARG A 46 -10.89 -16.35 4.51
N HIS A 47 -11.75 -17.04 5.22
CA HIS A 47 -13.18 -16.75 5.31
C HIS A 47 -13.50 -15.49 6.12
N LEU A 48 -12.51 -14.95 6.85
CA LEU A 48 -12.63 -13.72 7.63
C LEU A 48 -12.11 -12.48 6.87
N GLU A 49 -11.72 -12.63 5.61
CA GLU A 49 -11.33 -11.47 4.77
C GLU A 49 -12.52 -10.50 4.64
N MET A 50 -12.26 -9.23 4.90
CA MET A 50 -13.29 -8.18 4.79
C MET A 50 -13.75 -8.01 3.34
N ARG A 51 -15.05 -7.88 3.16
CA ARG A 51 -15.67 -7.52 1.88
C ARG A 51 -15.71 -6.00 1.72
N LEU A 52 -15.90 -5.53 0.49
CA LEU A 52 -15.93 -4.09 0.17
C LEU A 52 -16.92 -3.30 1.04
N GLU A 53 -18.11 -3.87 1.29
CA GLU A 53 -19.15 -3.22 2.09
C GLU A 53 -18.77 -3.12 3.58
N GLU A 54 -17.91 -4.01 4.05
CA GLU A 54 -17.41 -3.99 5.42
C GLU A 54 -16.34 -2.92 5.59
N TYR A 55 -15.46 -2.73 4.59
CA TYR A 55 -14.56 -1.57 4.55
C TYR A 55 -15.34 -0.26 4.52
N ASP A 56 -16.37 -0.15 3.69
CA ASP A 56 -17.18 1.07 3.59
C ASP A 56 -17.84 1.42 4.94
N ARG A 57 -18.38 0.43 5.65
CA ARG A 57 -18.96 0.63 6.99
C ARG A 57 -17.91 0.96 8.05
N ALA A 58 -16.78 0.25 8.06
CA ALA A 58 -15.73 0.48 9.05
C ALA A 58 -15.09 1.86 8.93
N LEU A 59 -15.10 2.45 7.74
CA LEU A 59 -14.56 3.77 7.47
C LEU A 59 -15.59 4.89 7.65
N ALA A 60 -16.90 4.58 7.77
CA ALA A 60 -18.00 5.53 7.62
C ALA A 60 -17.89 6.78 8.51
N ASP A 61 -17.43 6.60 9.75
CA ASP A 61 -17.36 7.68 10.76
C ASP A 61 -16.00 8.42 10.78
N LEU A 62 -15.06 8.02 9.90
CA LEU A 62 -13.79 8.72 9.79
C LEU A 62 -13.97 10.03 9.01
N GLY A 63 -13.36 11.09 9.52
CA GLY A 63 -13.28 12.37 8.82
C GLY A 63 -12.25 12.35 7.69
N SER A 64 -11.76 13.54 7.31
CA SER A 64 -10.72 13.67 6.29
C SER A 64 -9.41 13.04 6.74
N LEU A 65 -8.78 12.26 5.88
CA LEU A 65 -7.52 11.57 6.14
C LEU A 65 -6.35 12.30 5.46
N TYR A 66 -5.28 12.51 6.20
CA TYR A 66 -4.05 13.05 5.64
C TYR A 66 -3.19 11.97 4.99
N SER A 67 -3.04 10.82 5.64
CA SER A 67 -2.22 9.73 5.13
C SER A 67 -2.83 8.36 5.45
N VAL A 68 -2.82 7.49 4.47
CA VAL A 68 -3.26 6.10 4.61
C VAL A 68 -2.14 5.18 4.15
N VAL A 69 -1.81 4.19 4.98
CA VAL A 69 -0.91 3.11 4.61
C VAL A 69 -1.74 1.83 4.41
N LEU A 70 -1.75 1.33 3.19
CA LEU A 70 -2.37 0.05 2.86
C LEU A 70 -1.36 -1.05 3.12
N THR A 71 -1.69 -2.02 3.97
CA THR A 71 -0.75 -3.06 4.42
C THR A 71 -1.47 -4.41 4.55
N GLY A 72 -0.89 -5.33 5.31
CA GLY A 72 -1.41 -6.68 5.56
C GLY A 72 -0.43 -7.74 5.06
N GLY A 73 -0.90 -8.78 4.37
CA GLY A 73 -0.07 -9.69 3.61
C GLY A 73 0.49 -9.02 2.35
N GLU A 74 0.02 -9.40 1.17
CA GLU A 74 0.31 -8.67 -0.07
C GLU A 74 -0.95 -7.89 -0.49
N PRO A 75 -0.96 -6.56 -0.38
CA PRO A 75 -2.16 -5.76 -0.63
C PRO A 75 -2.78 -5.96 -2.02
N THR A 76 -1.95 -6.19 -3.04
CA THR A 76 -2.43 -6.38 -4.41
C THR A 76 -3.22 -7.67 -4.63
N LEU A 77 -3.21 -8.61 -3.67
CA LEU A 77 -4.07 -9.79 -3.70
C LEU A 77 -5.55 -9.47 -3.37
N ASN A 78 -5.82 -8.32 -2.75
CA ASN A 78 -7.19 -7.84 -2.58
C ASN A 78 -7.68 -7.17 -3.87
N ARG A 79 -8.61 -7.84 -4.57
CA ARG A 79 -9.15 -7.38 -5.86
C ARG A 79 -9.97 -6.10 -5.77
N ASP A 80 -10.50 -5.78 -4.60
CA ASP A 80 -11.28 -4.57 -4.38
C ASP A 80 -10.42 -3.37 -3.94
N LEU A 81 -9.10 -3.52 -3.84
CA LEU A 81 -8.19 -2.46 -3.42
C LEU A 81 -8.41 -1.14 -4.19
N PRO A 82 -8.57 -1.09 -5.52
CA PRO A 82 -8.88 0.16 -6.22
C PRO A 82 -10.21 0.79 -5.80
N LYS A 83 -11.23 -0.02 -5.48
CA LYS A 83 -12.52 0.49 -5.01
C LYS A 83 -12.43 1.03 -3.58
N ILE A 84 -11.71 0.33 -2.70
CA ILE A 84 -11.47 0.75 -1.32
C ILE A 84 -10.68 2.06 -1.30
N THR A 85 -9.63 2.19 -2.12
CA THR A 85 -8.91 3.46 -2.27
C THR A 85 -9.79 4.57 -2.83
N GLY A 86 -10.71 4.23 -3.72
CA GLY A 86 -11.72 5.16 -4.21
C GLY A 86 -12.63 5.71 -3.09
N ILE A 87 -13.00 4.90 -2.10
CA ILE A 87 -13.71 5.36 -0.91
C ILE A 87 -12.84 6.33 -0.12
N LEU A 88 -11.57 5.96 0.15
CA LEU A 88 -10.62 6.81 0.88
C LEU A 88 -10.43 8.17 0.21
N TYR A 89 -10.27 8.21 -1.11
CA TYR A 89 -10.08 9.45 -1.85
C TYR A 89 -11.35 10.31 -1.93
N ARG A 90 -12.50 9.70 -2.21
CA ARG A 90 -13.73 10.45 -2.47
C ARG A 90 -14.51 10.84 -1.22
N ARG A 91 -14.58 9.96 -0.21
CA ARG A 91 -15.37 10.22 1.02
C ARG A 91 -14.52 10.81 2.14
N HIS A 92 -13.26 10.40 2.24
CA HIS A 92 -12.36 10.79 3.33
C HIS A 92 -11.27 11.77 2.90
N ASP A 93 -11.34 12.27 1.67
CA ASP A 93 -10.39 13.25 1.11
C ASP A 93 -8.92 12.90 1.39
N ALA A 94 -8.59 11.59 1.35
CA ALA A 94 -7.26 11.12 1.63
C ALA A 94 -6.23 11.83 0.73
N SER A 95 -5.29 12.53 1.35
CA SER A 95 -4.29 13.30 0.59
C SER A 95 -3.17 12.41 0.09
N ASN A 96 -2.75 11.44 0.90
CA ASN A 96 -1.64 10.54 0.59
C ASN A 96 -2.03 9.10 0.86
N VAL A 97 -1.88 8.23 -0.12
CA VAL A 97 -2.03 6.77 0.06
C VAL A 97 -0.72 6.11 -0.27
N THR A 98 -0.26 5.21 0.59
CA THR A 98 0.99 4.45 0.40
C THR A 98 0.68 2.96 0.43
N MET A 99 1.30 2.19 -0.46
CA MET A 99 1.15 0.75 -0.55
C MET A 99 2.52 0.09 -0.75
N PRO A 100 3.02 -0.72 0.19
CA PRO A 100 4.12 -1.63 -0.06
C PRO A 100 3.63 -2.81 -0.91
N THR A 101 4.53 -3.40 -1.70
CA THR A 101 4.26 -4.64 -2.44
C THR A 101 5.52 -5.49 -2.55
N ASN A 102 5.35 -6.80 -2.52
CA ASN A 102 6.42 -7.76 -2.78
C ASN A 102 6.75 -7.92 -4.28
N ALA A 103 5.92 -7.36 -5.15
CA ALA A 103 6.12 -7.28 -6.59
C ALA A 103 6.22 -8.65 -7.32
N ILE A 104 5.64 -9.72 -6.75
CA ILE A 104 5.77 -11.09 -7.29
C ILE A 104 4.92 -11.32 -8.55
N ILE A 105 3.83 -10.58 -8.74
CA ILE A 105 2.94 -10.72 -9.90
C ILE A 105 2.88 -9.36 -10.63
N PRO A 106 3.80 -9.09 -11.57
CA PRO A 106 3.96 -7.78 -12.20
C PRO A 106 2.68 -7.23 -12.84
N GLU A 107 1.93 -8.07 -13.56
CA GLU A 107 0.68 -7.69 -14.24
C GLU A 107 -0.40 -7.28 -13.24
N GLN A 108 -0.53 -8.02 -12.15
CA GLN A 108 -1.52 -7.73 -11.11
C GLN A 108 -1.18 -6.44 -10.37
N VAL A 109 0.11 -6.23 -10.04
CA VAL A 109 0.56 -5.00 -9.40
C VAL A 109 0.30 -3.79 -10.32
N GLU A 110 0.65 -3.90 -11.60
CA GLU A 110 0.38 -2.84 -12.59
C GLU A 110 -1.11 -2.52 -12.70
N ALA A 111 -1.96 -3.53 -12.86
CA ALA A 111 -3.41 -3.35 -12.97
C ALA A 111 -4.00 -2.72 -11.70
N THR A 112 -3.57 -3.17 -10.52
CA THR A 112 -3.99 -2.60 -9.24
C THR A 112 -3.59 -1.14 -9.11
N VAL A 113 -2.33 -0.81 -9.44
CA VAL A 113 -1.82 0.57 -9.39
C VAL A 113 -2.56 1.47 -10.37
N ALA A 114 -2.80 1.01 -11.60
CA ALA A 114 -3.59 1.76 -12.58
C ALA A 114 -4.99 2.08 -12.06
N GLY A 115 -5.71 1.08 -11.53
CA GLY A 115 -7.04 1.26 -10.96
C GLY A 115 -7.05 2.21 -9.75
N VAL A 116 -6.01 2.18 -8.89
CA VAL A 116 -5.88 3.17 -7.80
C VAL A 116 -5.68 4.57 -8.34
N LEU A 117 -4.84 4.76 -9.34
CA LEU A 117 -4.58 6.06 -9.95
C LEU A 117 -5.85 6.64 -10.60
N GLU A 118 -6.67 5.82 -11.24
CA GLU A 118 -7.97 6.20 -11.81
C GLU A 118 -9.02 6.53 -10.73
N SER A 119 -8.90 5.97 -9.53
CA SER A 119 -9.84 6.19 -8.44
C SER A 119 -9.70 7.54 -7.74
N ARG A 120 -8.60 8.27 -7.96
CA ARG A 120 -8.35 9.61 -7.41
C ARG A 120 -9.30 10.64 -7.99
N ARG A 121 -9.62 11.68 -7.23
CA ARG A 121 -10.41 12.82 -7.73
C ARG A 121 -9.57 13.77 -8.60
N ASP A 122 -8.32 14.00 -8.18
CA ASP A 122 -7.39 14.88 -8.88
C ASP A 122 -5.93 14.57 -8.53
N GLU A 123 -5.00 15.28 -9.14
CA GLU A 123 -3.55 15.09 -9.01
C GLU A 123 -2.98 15.54 -7.65
N ARG A 124 -3.74 16.24 -6.80
CA ARG A 124 -3.33 16.62 -5.44
C ARG A 124 -3.37 15.42 -4.50
N GLN A 125 -4.20 14.43 -4.80
CA GLN A 125 -4.22 13.16 -4.10
C GLN A 125 -3.08 12.28 -4.62
N THR A 126 -2.15 11.95 -3.73
CA THR A 126 -0.94 11.21 -4.12
C THR A 126 -1.06 9.73 -3.83
N PHE A 127 -0.39 8.93 -4.66
CA PHE A 127 -0.23 7.49 -4.44
C PHE A 127 1.25 7.11 -4.49
N THR A 128 1.73 6.44 -3.45
CA THR A 128 3.11 5.95 -3.36
C THR A 128 3.12 4.43 -3.32
N VAL A 129 3.87 3.81 -4.22
CA VAL A 129 4.15 2.37 -4.18
C VAL A 129 5.58 2.14 -3.73
N GLY A 130 5.75 1.35 -2.67
CA GLY A 130 7.03 0.91 -2.16
C GLY A 130 7.34 -0.52 -2.61
N LEU A 131 8.32 -0.70 -3.48
CA LEU A 131 8.80 -2.02 -3.87
C LEU A 131 9.69 -2.58 -2.76
N SER A 132 9.30 -3.72 -2.19
CA SER A 132 10.04 -4.35 -1.09
C SER A 132 11.26 -5.10 -1.63
N MET A 133 12.45 -4.53 -1.47
CA MET A 133 13.72 -5.09 -1.94
C MET A 133 14.73 -5.17 -0.81
N ASP A 134 15.01 -6.38 -0.31
CA ASP A 134 15.87 -6.59 0.86
C ASP A 134 17.31 -7.00 0.50
N HIS A 135 17.57 -7.31 -0.75
CA HIS A 135 18.91 -7.60 -1.29
C HIS A 135 18.85 -7.63 -2.84
N LEU A 136 19.94 -7.99 -3.48
CA LEU A 136 20.07 -8.20 -4.93
C LEU A 136 20.07 -9.69 -5.27
N GLY A 137 19.55 -10.03 -6.46
CA GLY A 137 19.59 -11.39 -7.03
C GLY A 137 18.97 -12.46 -6.14
N ASP A 138 19.52 -13.66 -6.19
CA ASP A 138 19.02 -14.85 -5.49
C ASP A 138 18.93 -14.67 -3.97
N ARG A 139 19.81 -13.83 -3.40
CA ARG A 139 19.78 -13.54 -1.97
C ARG A 139 18.50 -12.80 -1.56
N HIS A 140 17.99 -11.92 -2.43
CA HIS A 140 16.67 -11.32 -2.25
C HIS A 140 15.59 -12.40 -2.22
N ASP A 141 15.60 -13.33 -3.14
CA ASP A 141 14.62 -14.40 -3.25
C ASP A 141 14.58 -15.28 -1.99
N VAL A 142 15.77 -15.60 -1.45
CA VAL A 142 15.90 -16.35 -0.18
C VAL A 142 15.28 -15.57 0.98
N ILE A 143 15.61 -14.28 1.13
CA ILE A 143 15.07 -13.43 2.21
C ILE A 143 13.56 -13.29 2.11
N ARG A 144 13.04 -13.15 0.90
CA ARG A 144 11.59 -12.99 0.63
C ARG A 144 10.86 -14.34 0.64
N GLY A 145 11.57 -15.48 0.66
CA GLY A 145 10.98 -16.81 0.55
C GLY A 145 10.17 -17.00 -0.73
N ALA A 146 10.64 -16.42 -1.84
CA ALA A 146 9.95 -16.37 -3.12
C ALA A 146 10.93 -16.48 -4.30
N PRO A 147 11.22 -17.70 -4.80
CA PRO A 147 12.14 -17.91 -5.90
C PRO A 147 11.78 -17.10 -7.16
N GLY A 148 12.77 -16.44 -7.76
CA GLY A 148 12.59 -15.57 -8.94
C GLY A 148 11.94 -14.22 -8.65
N ASN A 149 11.75 -13.86 -7.39
CA ASN A 149 11.11 -12.60 -7.03
C ASN A 149 11.92 -11.38 -7.49
N PHE A 150 13.26 -11.44 -7.43
CA PHE A 150 14.08 -10.30 -7.83
C PHE A 150 13.88 -9.92 -9.31
N VAL A 151 13.78 -10.90 -10.19
CA VAL A 151 13.49 -10.66 -11.62
C VAL A 151 12.10 -10.07 -11.82
N LYS A 152 11.09 -10.60 -11.10
CA LYS A 152 9.71 -10.10 -11.14
C LYS A 152 9.60 -8.68 -10.58
N LEU A 153 10.35 -8.37 -9.52
CA LEU A 153 10.45 -7.01 -8.97
C LEU A 153 11.01 -6.03 -9.99
N GLN A 154 12.07 -6.41 -10.72
CA GLN A 154 12.62 -5.56 -11.78
C GLN A 154 11.61 -5.33 -12.92
N GLU A 155 10.84 -6.35 -13.29
CA GLU A 155 9.78 -6.22 -14.27
C GLU A 155 8.66 -5.31 -13.76
N THR A 156 8.20 -5.51 -12.52
CA THR A 156 7.21 -4.64 -11.87
C THR A 156 7.70 -3.18 -11.86
N TYR A 157 8.96 -2.95 -11.50
CA TYR A 157 9.55 -1.61 -11.55
C TYR A 157 9.45 -0.98 -12.95
N ARG A 158 9.80 -1.71 -14.02
CA ARG A 158 9.73 -1.18 -15.40
C ARG A 158 8.30 -0.79 -15.79
N ARG A 159 7.31 -1.64 -15.46
CA ARG A 159 5.89 -1.41 -15.71
C ARG A 159 5.39 -0.18 -14.96
N LEU A 160 5.66 -0.09 -13.66
CA LEU A 160 5.25 1.04 -12.82
C LEU A 160 5.98 2.35 -13.19
N ALA A 161 7.25 2.29 -13.61
CA ALA A 161 7.98 3.43 -14.10
C ALA A 161 7.36 4.01 -15.39
N ALA A 162 6.75 3.16 -16.22
CA ALA A 162 5.99 3.61 -17.38
C ALA A 162 4.69 4.34 -16.97
N LEU A 163 3.97 3.83 -15.97
CA LEU A 163 2.80 4.51 -15.40
C LEU A 163 3.18 5.85 -14.74
N LYS A 164 4.29 5.88 -14.00
CA LYS A 164 4.78 7.10 -13.34
C LYS A 164 5.01 8.26 -14.30
N ARG A 165 5.54 7.98 -15.49
CA ARG A 165 5.76 9.02 -16.54
C ARG A 165 4.45 9.67 -17.03
N LYS A 166 3.32 8.98 -16.86
CA LYS A 166 2.00 9.40 -17.35
C LYS A 166 1.08 9.93 -16.25
N SER A 167 1.45 9.78 -14.98
CA SER A 167 0.56 10.08 -13.84
C SER A 167 1.24 10.98 -12.83
N ARG A 168 0.84 12.25 -12.77
CA ARG A 168 1.24 13.16 -11.70
C ARG A 168 0.72 12.65 -10.35
N GLY A 169 1.42 12.98 -9.25
CA GLY A 169 1.07 12.50 -7.92
C GLY A 169 1.30 11.01 -7.68
N PHE A 170 1.90 10.28 -8.64
CA PHE A 170 2.36 8.91 -8.43
C PHE A 170 3.85 8.86 -8.10
N THR A 171 4.19 8.22 -6.98
CA THR A 171 5.57 8.01 -6.52
C THR A 171 5.88 6.54 -6.45
N LEU A 172 7.06 6.16 -6.94
CA LEU A 172 7.61 4.82 -6.86
C LEU A 172 8.92 4.87 -6.10
N ASN A 173 9.04 4.10 -5.04
CA ASN A 173 10.25 3.99 -4.23
C ASN A 173 10.61 2.52 -3.94
N VAL A 174 11.78 2.31 -3.37
CA VAL A 174 12.23 1.02 -2.86
C VAL A 174 12.24 1.08 -1.34
N GLN A 175 11.77 0.02 -0.71
CA GLN A 175 11.75 -0.15 0.74
C GLN A 175 12.57 -1.38 1.12
N THR A 176 13.44 -1.24 2.10
CA THR A 176 14.32 -2.30 2.58
C THR A 176 14.22 -2.43 4.09
N VAL A 177 14.07 -3.65 4.58
CA VAL A 177 14.22 -3.97 6.00
C VAL A 177 15.69 -4.31 6.24
N LEU A 178 16.39 -3.47 7.02
CA LEU A 178 17.79 -3.73 7.38
C LEU A 178 17.86 -4.68 8.58
N ALA A 179 18.57 -5.78 8.42
CA ALA A 179 18.79 -6.79 9.45
C ALA A 179 20.21 -7.36 9.35
N SER A 180 20.63 -8.14 10.36
CA SER A 180 21.99 -8.70 10.41
C SER A 180 22.34 -9.60 9.22
N PHE A 181 21.36 -10.24 8.60
CA PHE A 181 21.56 -11.18 7.49
C PHE A 181 21.51 -10.53 6.09
N ASN A 182 21.23 -9.22 5.97
CA ASN A 182 21.22 -8.50 4.69
C ASN A 182 22.08 -7.22 4.69
N LYS A 183 23.05 -7.22 5.58
CA LYS A 183 24.11 -6.19 5.61
C LYS A 183 25.08 -6.38 4.46
#